data_8777d2b15b770cfab75c543e50a43106
#
_entry.id   8777d2b15b770cfab75c543e50a43106
#
_cell.length_a   1.000
_cell.length_b   1.000
_cell.length_c   1.000
_cell.angle_alpha   90.00
_cell.angle_beta   90.00
_cell.angle_gamma   90.00
#
_symmetry.space_group_name_H-M   'P 1'
#
loop_
_entity.id
_entity.type
_entity.pdbx_description
1 polymer ?
#
loop_
_entity_poly.entity_id
_entity_poly.type
_entity_poly.pdbx_seq_one_letter_code
_entity_poly.pdbx_strand_id
1 'polypeptide(L)'
;KSTVCHRVVLSRIPQDDCLKDTLNMNKMKTEIRRLAVYSSGGDAPGMNAAIRAVVRTASYYDLHVFGIYRGYEGMIDGDIVRLDKGDVGNIIHRGGTILKTARSTRFRTPEGRKLAYEALVANDIDALIAIGGDGTFTGGKIFFEEYGIPVIGIPGTIDNDLFGTDYTIGFDTAVNTAIEAVDRIRDTADSHNRLFFVEVMGRDTGYIALNTGIGSGAGAILIPESSIDVETLIKHLEKTAKRQKLFSLIIVAEGNENGNAQKLASEIRDRFPDYDPKVTIIGHLQRGGAPSALDRLIASRMGFKAVEAIIEGHTNKMVGIQNNQMKLIPFEDAINKS
;
A
#
# COMPACT_ATOMS: atom_id res chain seq x y z
N LYS A 1 41.34 34.24 4.01
CA LYS A 1 40.99 34.88 5.30
C LYS A 1 39.89 35.88 5.04
N SER A 2 38.68 35.49 4.91
CA SER A 2 37.46 36.22 5.32
C SER A 2 36.26 35.37 5.04
N THR A 3 35.62 35.04 6.10
CA THR A 3 34.36 34.29 6.21
C THR A 3 33.24 35.17 5.65
N VAL A 4 32.57 34.77 4.57
CA VAL A 4 31.36 35.43 4.06
C VAL A 4 30.17 34.64 4.60
N CYS A 5 29.53 35.23 5.58
CA CYS A 5 28.27 34.77 6.15
C CYS A 5 27.12 35.27 5.25
N HIS A 6 26.43 34.38 4.54
CA HIS A 6 25.24 34.75 3.75
C HIS A 6 24.05 34.93 4.69
N ARG A 7 23.66 36.17 4.92
CA ARG A 7 22.43 36.57 5.59
C ARG A 7 21.25 36.30 4.65
N VAL A 8 20.39 35.34 4.99
CA VAL A 8 19.09 35.17 4.34
C VAL A 8 18.17 36.31 4.79
N VAL A 9 17.76 37.13 3.83
CA VAL A 9 16.80 38.23 4.05
C VAL A 9 15.39 37.63 4.12
N LEU A 10 14.82 37.59 5.31
CA LEU A 10 13.40 37.34 5.51
C LEU A 10 12.62 38.61 5.14
N SER A 11 11.96 38.61 3.98
CA SER A 11 11.00 39.65 3.59
C SER A 11 9.75 39.56 4.47
N ARG A 12 9.34 40.71 4.99
CA ARG A 12 8.19 40.90 5.90
C ARG A 12 6.89 40.48 5.25
N ILE A 13 6.17 39.54 5.85
CA ILE A 13 4.77 39.22 5.58
C ILE A 13 3.92 40.17 6.43
N PRO A 14 2.85 40.77 5.89
CA PRO A 14 1.94 41.64 6.69
C PRO A 14 1.24 40.79 7.78
N GLN A 15 1.34 41.24 9.04
CA GLN A 15 0.89 40.48 10.22
C GLN A 15 -0.58 40.61 10.55
N ASP A 16 -1.37 41.42 9.84
CA ASP A 16 -2.72 41.79 10.34
C ASP A 16 -3.90 40.96 9.79
N ASP A 17 -3.77 40.23 8.70
CA ASP A 17 -4.87 39.41 8.17
C ASP A 17 -4.79 37.94 8.60
N CYS A 18 -3.62 37.44 8.96
CA CYS A 18 -3.45 36.06 9.42
C CYS A 18 -4.04 35.80 10.83
N LEU A 19 -4.14 36.82 11.66
CA LEU A 19 -4.66 36.70 13.04
C LEU A 19 -6.19 36.61 13.11
N LYS A 20 -6.91 37.18 12.14
CA LYS A 20 -8.38 37.13 12.10
C LYS A 20 -8.92 35.81 11.59
N ASP A 21 -8.24 35.17 10.62
CA ASP A 21 -8.60 33.84 10.12
C ASP A 21 -8.32 32.77 11.17
N THR A 22 -7.25 32.93 11.97
CA THR A 22 -6.91 32.01 13.05
C THR A 22 -7.90 32.02 14.20
N LEU A 23 -8.55 33.20 14.47
CA LEU A 23 -9.55 33.33 15.52
C LEU A 23 -10.96 32.84 15.13
N ASN A 24 -11.29 32.80 13.83
CA ASN A 24 -12.56 32.25 13.35
C ASN A 24 -12.52 30.72 13.11
N MET A 25 -11.34 30.12 12.94
CA MET A 25 -11.17 28.65 12.88
C MET A 25 -11.28 27.97 14.26
N ASN A 26 -11.29 28.74 15.36
CA ASN A 26 -11.32 28.20 16.72
C ASN A 26 -12.72 27.84 17.25
N LYS A 27 -13.78 27.86 16.42
CA LYS A 27 -15.14 27.70 16.93
C LYS A 27 -15.78 26.31 16.76
N MET A 28 -15.09 25.31 16.19
CA MET A 28 -15.53 23.90 16.20
C MET A 28 -14.32 22.91 16.07
N LYS A 29 -13.24 23.10 16.82
CA LYS A 29 -12.27 22.01 17.03
C LYS A 29 -12.73 21.22 18.23
N THR A 30 -13.35 20.07 18.02
CA THR A 30 -13.27 18.98 18.99
C THR A 30 -11.76 18.75 19.19
N GLU A 31 -11.27 19.02 20.38
CA GLU A 31 -9.84 18.97 20.69
C GLU A 31 -9.41 17.51 20.65
N ILE A 32 -8.88 17.04 19.51
CA ILE A 32 -8.36 15.68 19.37
C ILE A 32 -7.20 15.53 20.34
N ARG A 33 -7.30 14.58 21.25
CA ARG A 33 -6.26 14.26 22.25
C ARG A 33 -5.77 12.81 22.14
N ARG A 34 -6.63 11.89 21.73
CA ARG A 34 -6.36 10.45 21.67
C ARG A 34 -6.62 9.92 20.26
N LEU A 35 -5.56 9.46 19.64
CA LEU A 35 -5.56 8.93 18.28
C LEU A 35 -5.30 7.44 18.30
N ALA A 36 -6.08 6.66 17.58
CA ALA A 36 -5.76 5.24 17.38
C ALA A 36 -5.29 4.95 15.96
N VAL A 37 -4.28 4.09 15.84
CA VAL A 37 -3.76 3.59 14.57
C VAL A 37 -3.91 2.08 14.47
N TYR A 38 -4.33 1.59 13.31
CA TYR A 38 -4.47 0.16 13.05
C TYR A 38 -4.10 -0.19 11.60
N SER A 39 -3.76 -1.45 11.38
CA SER A 39 -3.61 -2.05 10.06
C SER A 39 -4.71 -3.08 9.83
N SER A 40 -5.31 -3.09 8.63
CA SER A 40 -6.42 -3.98 8.29
C SER A 40 -6.26 -4.49 6.86
N GLY A 41 -6.77 -5.69 6.58
CA GLY A 41 -6.63 -6.34 5.28
C GLY A 41 -5.36 -7.17 5.15
N GLY A 42 -4.72 -7.17 4.00
CA GLY A 42 -3.42 -7.81 3.79
C GLY A 42 -2.27 -6.98 4.34
N ASP A 43 -1.23 -7.62 4.80
CA ASP A 43 0.00 -6.93 5.18
C ASP A 43 0.80 -6.49 3.95
N ALA A 44 1.57 -5.42 4.13
CA ALA A 44 2.45 -4.88 3.10
C ALA A 44 3.75 -4.36 3.72
N PRO A 45 4.92 -4.57 3.07
CA PRO A 45 6.18 -4.03 3.53
C PRO A 45 6.13 -2.50 3.59
N GLY A 46 6.43 -1.91 4.77
CA GLY A 46 6.33 -0.47 5.00
C GLY A 46 5.21 -0.05 5.95
N MET A 47 4.25 -0.91 6.28
CA MET A 47 3.23 -0.61 7.28
C MET A 47 3.82 -0.21 8.63
N ASN A 48 4.90 -0.87 9.07
CA ASN A 48 5.61 -0.51 10.29
C ASN A 48 6.24 0.90 10.22
N ALA A 49 6.73 1.31 9.06
CA ALA A 49 7.25 2.65 8.86
C ALA A 49 6.14 3.71 8.97
N ALA A 50 4.92 3.41 8.45
CA ALA A 50 3.75 4.27 8.60
C ALA A 50 3.29 4.36 10.06
N ILE A 51 3.15 3.24 10.77
CA ILE A 51 2.82 3.20 12.21
C ILE A 51 3.81 4.05 13.01
N ARG A 52 5.11 3.85 12.75
CA ARG A 52 6.18 4.63 13.39
C ARG A 52 6.03 6.13 13.14
N ALA A 53 5.74 6.51 11.91
CA ALA A 53 5.56 7.92 11.55
C ALA A 53 4.35 8.52 12.27
N VAL A 54 3.22 7.82 12.29
CA VAL A 54 2.02 8.24 13.02
C VAL A 54 2.31 8.47 14.50
N VAL A 55 2.89 7.48 15.19
CA VAL A 55 3.18 7.59 16.63
C VAL A 55 4.15 8.74 16.94
N ARG A 56 5.20 8.89 16.13
CA ARG A 56 6.20 9.95 16.36
C ARG A 56 5.65 11.34 16.07
N THR A 57 4.86 11.48 15.02
CA THR A 57 4.23 12.75 14.66
C THR A 57 3.18 13.16 15.69
N ALA A 58 2.30 12.24 16.07
CA ALA A 58 1.29 12.50 17.10
C ALA A 58 1.95 12.90 18.44
N SER A 59 3.01 12.21 18.83
CA SER A 59 3.80 12.57 20.02
C SER A 59 4.52 13.92 19.90
N TYR A 60 4.81 14.41 18.70
CA TYR A 60 5.35 15.76 18.48
C TYR A 60 4.28 16.84 18.75
N TYR A 61 3.03 16.52 18.46
CA TYR A 61 1.85 17.39 18.71
C TYR A 61 1.18 17.12 20.08
N ASP A 62 1.87 16.43 21.00
CA ASP A 62 1.38 16.09 22.34
C ASP A 62 0.09 15.27 22.36
N LEU A 63 -0.19 14.49 21.30
CA LEU A 63 -1.29 13.56 21.24
C LEU A 63 -0.91 12.21 21.84
N HIS A 64 -1.85 11.57 22.52
CA HIS A 64 -1.73 10.18 22.95
C HIS A 64 -2.10 9.23 21.80
N VAL A 65 -1.26 8.22 21.55
CA VAL A 65 -1.51 7.25 20.49
C VAL A 65 -1.81 5.88 21.07
N PHE A 66 -2.77 5.22 20.44
CA PHE A 66 -3.16 3.85 20.75
C PHE A 66 -2.99 3.00 19.48
N GLY A 67 -2.47 1.78 19.62
CA GLY A 67 -2.42 0.78 18.59
C GLY A 67 -3.60 -0.19 18.77
N ILE A 68 -4.34 -0.46 17.70
CA ILE A 68 -5.37 -1.50 17.71
C ILE A 68 -4.81 -2.72 17.01
N TYR A 69 -4.66 -3.83 17.74
CA TYR A 69 -4.18 -5.08 17.18
C TYR A 69 -5.25 -5.73 16.29
N ARG A 70 -4.81 -6.41 15.22
CA ARG A 70 -5.68 -7.17 14.31
C ARG A 70 -6.79 -6.33 13.63
N GLY A 71 -6.57 -5.02 13.48
CA GLY A 71 -7.47 -4.12 12.78
C GLY A 71 -8.89 -4.09 13.36
N TYR A 72 -9.88 -4.16 12.49
CA TYR A 72 -11.30 -4.12 12.90
C TYR A 72 -11.71 -5.27 13.83
N GLU A 73 -11.11 -6.45 13.70
CA GLU A 73 -11.42 -7.57 14.57
C GLU A 73 -11.00 -7.28 16.02
N GLY A 74 -9.77 -6.79 16.20
CA GLY A 74 -9.30 -6.40 17.52
C GLY A 74 -9.96 -5.13 18.06
N MET A 75 -10.45 -4.25 17.20
CA MET A 75 -11.27 -3.10 17.62
C MET A 75 -12.57 -3.57 18.30
N ILE A 76 -13.23 -4.61 17.73
CA ILE A 76 -14.42 -5.23 18.33
C ILE A 76 -14.08 -5.90 19.66
N ASP A 77 -12.92 -6.55 19.75
CA ASP A 77 -12.50 -7.28 20.95
C ASP A 77 -11.88 -6.36 22.03
N GLY A 78 -11.66 -5.07 21.73
CA GLY A 78 -11.03 -4.13 22.64
C GLY A 78 -9.50 -4.31 22.77
N ASP A 79 -8.84 -4.94 21.78
CA ASP A 79 -7.38 -5.12 21.74
C ASP A 79 -6.67 -3.79 21.44
N ILE A 80 -6.84 -2.83 22.34
CA ILE A 80 -6.36 -1.45 22.22
C ILE A 80 -5.26 -1.24 23.27
N VAL A 81 -4.07 -0.84 22.81
CA VAL A 81 -2.92 -0.60 23.69
C VAL A 81 -2.33 0.77 23.44
N ARG A 82 -1.88 1.44 24.48
CA ARG A 82 -1.13 2.70 24.34
C ARG A 82 0.22 2.45 23.68
N LEU A 83 0.61 3.34 22.76
CA LEU A 83 1.90 3.31 22.08
C LEU A 83 2.68 4.58 22.39
N ASP A 84 3.93 4.38 22.82
CA ASP A 84 4.89 5.45 23.03
C ASP A 84 6.01 5.42 21.97
N LYS A 85 6.86 6.46 21.94
CA LYS A 85 8.01 6.54 21.00
C LYS A 85 8.94 5.34 21.08
N GLY A 86 9.04 4.70 22.24
CA GLY A 86 9.88 3.52 22.48
C GLY A 86 9.35 2.29 21.77
N ASP A 87 8.02 2.07 21.77
CA ASP A 87 7.38 0.89 21.18
C ASP A 87 7.55 0.82 19.65
N VAL A 88 7.73 1.97 19.03
CA VAL A 88 7.96 2.08 17.57
C VAL A 88 9.45 2.33 17.25
N GLY A 89 10.34 2.14 18.24
CA GLY A 89 11.77 2.14 18.02
C GLY A 89 12.18 0.98 17.13
N ASN A 90 13.12 1.22 16.20
CA ASN A 90 13.77 0.17 15.42
C ASN A 90 12.84 -0.72 14.55
N ILE A 91 11.66 -0.21 14.15
CA ILE A 91 10.70 -0.97 13.32
C ILE A 91 10.62 -0.52 11.85
N ILE A 92 11.24 0.60 11.48
CA ILE A 92 11.13 1.19 10.12
C ILE A 92 11.59 0.23 9.01
N HIS A 93 12.52 -0.66 9.31
CA HIS A 93 13.08 -1.64 8.36
C HIS A 93 12.39 -3.00 8.44
N ARG A 94 11.45 -3.20 9.36
CA ARG A 94 10.77 -4.49 9.55
C ARG A 94 9.59 -4.61 8.60
N GLY A 95 9.52 -5.75 7.90
CA GLY A 95 8.34 -6.13 7.11
C GLY A 95 7.15 -6.49 7.99
N GLY A 96 6.00 -6.74 7.36
CA GLY A 96 4.75 -7.00 8.04
C GLY A 96 4.26 -5.80 8.85
N THR A 97 3.47 -6.07 9.90
CA THR A 97 2.93 -5.05 10.80
C THR A 97 3.01 -5.49 12.26
N ILE A 98 3.53 -4.63 13.15
CA ILE A 98 3.62 -4.90 14.60
C ILE A 98 2.23 -4.99 15.24
N LEU A 99 1.24 -4.29 14.67
CA LEU A 99 -0.15 -4.32 15.13
C LEU A 99 -0.91 -5.53 14.63
N LYS A 100 -0.27 -6.38 13.80
CA LYS A 100 -0.92 -7.50 13.12
C LYS A 100 -2.10 -7.03 12.28
N THR A 101 -2.66 -7.89 11.48
CA THR A 101 -3.83 -7.60 10.67
C THR A 101 -4.74 -8.81 10.60
N ALA A 102 -6.04 -8.59 10.41
CA ALA A 102 -7.03 -9.62 10.19
C ALA A 102 -8.15 -9.11 9.28
N ARG A 103 -8.78 -10.05 8.57
CA ARG A 103 -10.07 -9.78 7.93
C ARG A 103 -11.17 -9.98 8.97
N SER A 104 -12.08 -9.00 9.10
CA SER A 104 -13.21 -9.09 10.03
C SER A 104 -14.53 -9.22 9.27
N THR A 105 -15.19 -10.37 9.41
CA THR A 105 -16.58 -10.53 8.95
C THR A 105 -17.56 -9.90 9.93
N ARG A 106 -17.21 -9.87 11.22
CA ARG A 106 -18.03 -9.27 12.30
C ARG A 106 -18.21 -7.76 12.08
N PHE A 107 -17.16 -7.05 11.64
CA PHE A 107 -17.25 -5.60 11.40
C PHE A 107 -18.17 -5.23 10.22
N ARG A 108 -18.50 -6.18 9.34
CA ARG A 108 -19.49 -5.95 8.27
C ARG A 108 -20.92 -5.84 8.79
N THR A 109 -21.18 -6.30 10.01
CA THR A 109 -22.50 -6.21 10.64
C THR A 109 -22.62 -4.94 11.50
N PRO A 110 -23.84 -4.35 11.62
CA PRO A 110 -24.06 -3.21 12.52
C PRO A 110 -23.71 -3.54 13.99
N GLU A 111 -23.97 -4.77 14.44
CA GLU A 111 -23.68 -5.22 15.79
C GLU A 111 -22.17 -5.22 16.06
N GLY A 112 -21.38 -5.72 15.12
CA GLY A 112 -19.91 -5.72 15.23
C GLY A 112 -19.35 -4.29 15.26
N ARG A 113 -19.87 -3.40 14.42
CA ARG A 113 -19.45 -1.98 14.43
C ARG A 113 -19.86 -1.26 15.72
N LYS A 114 -21.01 -1.61 16.27
CA LYS A 114 -21.43 -1.08 17.58
C LYS A 114 -20.46 -1.48 18.70
N LEU A 115 -20.05 -2.75 18.75
CA LEU A 115 -19.06 -3.23 19.72
C LEU A 115 -17.72 -2.51 19.55
N ALA A 116 -17.29 -2.32 18.30
CA ALA A 116 -16.07 -1.55 17.98
C ALA A 116 -16.17 -0.10 18.48
N TYR A 117 -17.31 0.55 18.29
CA TYR A 117 -17.56 1.91 18.79
C TYR A 117 -17.51 1.96 20.32
N GLU A 118 -18.19 1.04 21.00
CA GLU A 118 -18.19 0.94 22.46
C GLU A 118 -16.77 0.78 23.01
N ALA A 119 -15.92 -0.04 22.35
CA ALA A 119 -14.51 -0.20 22.73
C ALA A 119 -13.69 1.08 22.55
N LEU A 120 -13.92 1.83 21.47
CA LEU A 120 -13.25 3.13 21.26
C LEU A 120 -13.67 4.16 22.30
N VAL A 121 -14.96 4.26 22.60
CA VAL A 121 -15.48 5.17 23.64
C VAL A 121 -14.93 4.81 25.02
N ALA A 122 -14.83 3.52 25.36
CA ALA A 122 -14.27 3.06 26.63
C ALA A 122 -12.78 3.44 26.81
N ASN A 123 -12.08 3.71 25.70
CA ASN A 123 -10.67 4.16 25.68
C ASN A 123 -10.52 5.65 25.39
N ASP A 124 -11.62 6.41 25.30
CA ASP A 124 -11.68 7.85 24.94
C ASP A 124 -10.93 8.13 23.62
N ILE A 125 -11.10 7.31 22.59
CA ILE A 125 -10.45 7.51 21.28
C ILE A 125 -11.25 8.51 20.47
N ASP A 126 -10.60 9.61 20.07
CA ASP A 126 -11.21 10.73 19.37
C ASP A 126 -11.17 10.58 17.84
N ALA A 127 -10.15 9.89 17.29
CA ALA A 127 -9.94 9.75 15.86
C ALA A 127 -9.13 8.50 15.50
N LEU A 128 -9.24 8.06 14.25
CA LEU A 128 -8.63 6.85 13.73
C LEU A 128 -7.69 7.13 12.55
N ILE A 129 -6.55 6.44 12.51
CA ILE A 129 -5.73 6.31 11.31
C ILE A 129 -5.74 4.85 10.88
N ALA A 130 -6.28 4.60 9.69
CA ALA A 130 -6.47 3.28 9.10
C ALA A 130 -5.41 3.00 8.04
N ILE A 131 -4.57 1.96 8.22
CA ILE A 131 -3.58 1.55 7.23
C ILE A 131 -4.09 0.30 6.52
N GLY A 132 -4.32 0.39 5.19
CA GLY A 132 -4.82 -0.75 4.42
C GLY A 132 -5.30 -0.37 3.03
N GLY A 133 -6.08 -1.23 2.39
CA GLY A 133 -6.63 -1.06 1.05
C GLY A 133 -8.11 -0.62 1.03
N ASP A 134 -8.78 -0.86 -0.10
CA ASP A 134 -10.17 -0.53 -0.41
C ASP A 134 -11.17 -0.94 0.68
N GLY A 135 -11.12 -2.20 1.11
CA GLY A 135 -12.01 -2.71 2.16
C GLY A 135 -11.80 -2.03 3.52
N THR A 136 -10.59 -1.59 3.81
CA THR A 136 -10.28 -0.84 5.04
C THR A 136 -10.92 0.55 4.99
N PHE A 137 -10.83 1.22 3.86
CA PHE A 137 -11.41 2.56 3.70
C PHE A 137 -12.93 2.52 3.59
N THR A 138 -13.49 1.50 2.95
CA THR A 138 -14.94 1.24 2.96
C THR A 138 -15.46 1.08 4.38
N GLY A 139 -14.80 0.27 5.19
CA GLY A 139 -15.16 0.09 6.60
C GLY A 139 -15.03 1.38 7.40
N GLY A 140 -13.97 2.17 7.18
CA GLY A 140 -13.76 3.46 7.83
C GLY A 140 -14.82 4.50 7.46
N LYS A 141 -15.24 4.56 6.17
CA LYS A 141 -16.32 5.43 5.70
C LYS A 141 -17.64 5.12 6.40
N ILE A 142 -18.06 3.85 6.37
CA ILE A 142 -19.30 3.40 7.01
C ILE A 142 -19.26 3.70 8.52
N PHE A 143 -18.14 3.45 9.16
CA PHE A 143 -17.97 3.66 10.59
C PHE A 143 -18.09 5.16 10.98
N PHE A 144 -17.52 6.05 10.17
CA PHE A 144 -17.70 7.48 10.35
C PHE A 144 -19.15 7.92 10.14
N GLU A 145 -19.83 7.40 9.12
CA GLU A 145 -21.23 7.72 8.83
C GLU A 145 -22.17 7.29 9.97
N GLU A 146 -21.88 6.17 10.63
CA GLU A 146 -22.70 5.65 11.73
C GLU A 146 -22.38 6.32 13.09
N TYR A 147 -21.12 6.64 13.38
CA TYR A 147 -20.68 7.02 14.73
C TYR A 147 -19.97 8.38 14.81
N GLY A 148 -19.64 8.99 13.69
CA GLY A 148 -19.02 10.33 13.65
C GLY A 148 -17.55 10.37 14.06
N ILE A 149 -16.88 9.22 14.28
CA ILE A 149 -15.45 9.18 14.63
C ILE A 149 -14.61 9.47 13.37
N PRO A 150 -13.78 10.52 13.34
CA PRO A 150 -12.94 10.87 12.20
C PRO A 150 -11.98 9.76 11.82
N VAL A 151 -11.85 9.46 10.51
CA VAL A 151 -10.94 8.46 9.98
C VAL A 151 -10.11 9.05 8.85
N ILE A 152 -8.79 8.88 8.92
CA ILE A 152 -7.85 9.15 7.82
C ILE A 152 -7.19 7.84 7.40
N GLY A 153 -7.16 7.58 6.09
CA GLY A 153 -6.57 6.38 5.50
C GLY A 153 -5.13 6.57 5.05
N ILE A 154 -4.32 5.54 5.21
CA ILE A 154 -2.99 5.42 4.62
C ILE A 154 -3.00 4.19 3.71
N PRO A 155 -2.73 4.32 2.39
CA PRO A 155 -2.80 3.21 1.45
C PRO A 155 -1.68 2.20 1.69
N GLY A 156 -2.00 1.07 2.30
CA GLY A 156 -1.11 -0.04 2.61
C GLY A 156 -1.56 -1.31 1.90
N THR A 157 -1.16 -1.47 0.65
CA THR A 157 -1.42 -2.62 -0.22
C THR A 157 -0.30 -2.74 -1.25
N ILE A 158 0.07 -3.97 -1.63
CA ILE A 158 1.04 -4.20 -2.70
C ILE A 158 0.43 -4.05 -4.10
N ASP A 159 -0.89 -4.07 -4.23
CA ASP A 159 -1.61 -4.20 -5.50
C ASP A 159 -1.63 -2.88 -6.29
N ASN A 160 -1.37 -1.74 -5.63
CA ASN A 160 -1.39 -0.36 -6.17
C ASN A 160 -2.70 -0.01 -6.87
N ASP A 161 -3.82 -0.52 -6.35
CA ASP A 161 -5.17 -0.51 -6.92
C ASP A 161 -6.08 0.60 -6.36
N LEU A 162 -5.53 1.62 -5.71
CA LEU A 162 -6.30 2.71 -5.11
C LEU A 162 -6.19 3.98 -5.95
N PHE A 163 -7.33 4.54 -6.36
CA PHE A 163 -7.36 5.78 -7.11
C PHE A 163 -6.82 6.97 -6.31
N GLY A 164 -6.10 7.86 -7.00
CA GLY A 164 -5.65 9.12 -6.42
C GLY A 164 -4.28 9.06 -5.74
N THR A 165 -3.55 7.96 -5.90
CA THR A 165 -2.16 7.85 -5.47
C THR A 165 -1.31 7.20 -6.56
N ASP A 166 -0.08 7.70 -6.75
CA ASP A 166 0.88 7.12 -7.70
C ASP A 166 1.45 5.80 -7.13
N TYR A 167 1.58 5.72 -5.80
CA TYR A 167 2.13 4.56 -5.09
C TYR A 167 1.35 4.26 -3.83
N THR A 168 1.11 2.97 -3.59
CA THR A 168 0.69 2.44 -2.30
C THR A 168 1.89 1.85 -1.55
N ILE A 169 1.83 1.83 -0.21
CA ILE A 169 2.90 1.29 0.63
C ILE A 169 3.00 -0.22 0.42
N GLY A 170 4.18 -0.69 0.04
CA GLY A 170 4.50 -2.10 -0.21
C GLY A 170 4.60 -2.47 -1.68
N PHE A 171 4.08 -1.67 -2.58
CA PHE A 171 4.11 -1.91 -4.02
C PHE A 171 5.55 -1.96 -4.56
N ASP A 172 6.37 -0.97 -4.27
CA ASP A 172 7.75 -0.92 -4.75
C ASP A 172 8.56 -2.12 -4.23
N THR A 173 8.39 -2.50 -2.98
CA THR A 173 9.04 -3.70 -2.41
C THR A 173 8.58 -4.98 -3.11
N ALA A 174 7.28 -5.12 -3.38
CA ALA A 174 6.73 -6.28 -4.08
C ALA A 174 7.30 -6.43 -5.49
N VAL A 175 7.42 -5.32 -6.24
CA VAL A 175 8.06 -5.29 -7.56
C VAL A 175 9.53 -5.66 -7.47
N ASN A 176 10.29 -5.07 -6.52
CA ASN A 176 11.71 -5.39 -6.33
C ASN A 176 11.92 -6.88 -5.99
N THR A 177 11.07 -7.46 -5.12
CA THR A 177 11.11 -8.89 -4.78
C THR A 177 10.85 -9.76 -6.02
N ALA A 178 9.91 -9.36 -6.87
CA ALA A 178 9.61 -10.08 -8.11
C ALA A 178 10.78 -9.98 -9.11
N ILE A 179 11.37 -8.79 -9.28
CA ILE A 179 12.54 -8.59 -10.16
C ILE A 179 13.72 -9.44 -9.70
N GLU A 180 14.04 -9.44 -8.39
CA GLU A 180 15.12 -10.27 -7.83
C GLU A 180 14.90 -11.78 -8.13
N ALA A 181 13.66 -12.26 -7.98
CA ALA A 181 13.33 -13.64 -8.30
C ALA A 181 13.49 -13.93 -9.80
N VAL A 182 13.06 -13.01 -10.67
CA VAL A 182 13.17 -13.12 -12.12
C VAL A 182 14.63 -13.12 -12.56
N ASP A 183 15.49 -12.29 -11.98
CA ASP A 183 16.92 -12.25 -12.32
C ASP A 183 17.59 -13.58 -12.00
N ARG A 184 17.27 -14.19 -10.85
CA ARG A 184 17.76 -15.55 -10.49
C ARG A 184 17.25 -16.64 -11.45
N ILE A 185 16.00 -16.52 -11.92
CA ILE A 185 15.44 -17.42 -12.94
C ILE A 185 16.16 -17.24 -14.28
N ARG A 186 16.49 -16.00 -14.63
CA ARG A 186 17.19 -15.68 -15.87
C ARG A 186 18.53 -16.37 -15.98
N ASP A 187 19.34 -16.38 -14.91
CA ASP A 187 20.64 -17.03 -14.88
C ASP A 187 20.55 -18.54 -15.21
N THR A 188 19.53 -19.20 -14.66
CA THR A 188 19.34 -20.64 -14.95
C THR A 188 18.68 -20.87 -16.31
N ALA A 189 17.84 -19.97 -16.75
CA ALA A 189 17.12 -20.07 -18.02
C ALA A 189 18.05 -19.93 -19.23
N ASP A 190 18.98 -18.98 -19.18
CA ASP A 190 19.99 -18.75 -20.21
C ASP A 190 20.86 -20.00 -20.42
N SER A 191 21.17 -20.70 -19.33
CA SER A 191 21.97 -21.91 -19.36
C SER A 191 21.31 -23.10 -20.10
N HIS A 192 19.99 -23.08 -20.34
CA HIS A 192 19.23 -24.24 -20.83
C HIS A 192 18.26 -23.93 -21.99
N ASN A 193 18.23 -22.71 -22.52
CA ASN A 193 17.31 -22.28 -23.60
C ASN A 193 15.84 -22.59 -23.29
N ARG A 194 15.36 -22.23 -22.08
CA ARG A 194 14.02 -22.60 -21.61
C ARG A 194 13.06 -21.40 -21.64
N LEU A 195 11.78 -21.72 -21.80
CA LEU A 195 10.67 -20.79 -21.64
C LEU A 195 10.22 -20.79 -20.17
N PHE A 196 10.16 -19.63 -19.55
CA PHE A 196 9.69 -19.48 -18.18
C PHE A 196 8.44 -18.62 -18.09
N PHE A 197 7.45 -19.12 -17.37
CA PHE A 197 6.29 -18.37 -16.91
C PHE A 197 6.49 -18.02 -15.44
N VAL A 198 6.46 -16.73 -15.12
CA VAL A 198 6.60 -16.25 -13.74
C VAL A 198 5.31 -15.54 -13.35
N GLU A 199 4.57 -16.14 -12.41
CA GLU A 199 3.34 -15.56 -11.87
C GLU A 199 3.65 -14.66 -10.69
N VAL A 200 3.07 -13.47 -10.73
CA VAL A 200 3.19 -12.45 -9.69
C VAL A 200 1.82 -12.10 -9.13
N MET A 201 1.79 -11.62 -7.89
CA MET A 201 0.59 -11.09 -7.26
C MET A 201 0.15 -9.78 -7.91
N GLY A 202 -0.99 -9.25 -7.48
CA GLY A 202 -1.58 -8.00 -7.97
C GLY A 202 -3.10 -8.05 -7.93
N ARG A 203 -3.67 -9.17 -7.47
CA ARG A 203 -5.11 -9.40 -7.37
C ARG A 203 -5.79 -9.19 -8.73
N ASP A 204 -6.62 -8.16 -8.86
CA ASP A 204 -7.40 -7.85 -10.07
C ASP A 204 -6.67 -6.86 -11.00
N THR A 205 -5.42 -6.46 -10.68
CA THR A 205 -4.61 -5.50 -11.45
C THR A 205 -3.29 -6.08 -11.92
N GLY A 206 -2.79 -5.55 -13.02
CA GLY A 206 -1.53 -5.93 -13.63
C GLY A 206 -0.33 -5.06 -13.25
N TYR A 207 -0.45 -4.14 -12.29
CA TYR A 207 0.63 -3.18 -11.99
C TYR A 207 1.93 -3.84 -11.58
N ILE A 208 1.91 -4.86 -10.72
CA ILE A 208 3.12 -5.60 -10.32
C ILE A 208 3.71 -6.32 -11.54
N ALA A 209 2.87 -7.03 -12.32
CA ALA A 209 3.32 -7.76 -13.50
C ALA A 209 3.95 -6.82 -14.54
N LEU A 210 3.31 -5.67 -14.80
CA LEU A 210 3.79 -4.68 -15.77
C LEU A 210 5.15 -4.12 -15.35
N ASN A 211 5.29 -3.66 -14.11
CA ASN A 211 6.54 -3.07 -13.62
C ASN A 211 7.65 -4.13 -13.53
N THR A 212 7.33 -5.34 -13.06
CA THR A 212 8.28 -6.46 -13.04
C THR A 212 8.73 -6.82 -14.45
N GLY A 213 7.82 -6.94 -15.40
CA GLY A 213 8.12 -7.33 -16.76
C GLY A 213 8.96 -6.30 -17.51
N ILE A 214 8.66 -5.01 -17.36
CA ILE A 214 9.46 -3.91 -17.93
C ILE A 214 10.84 -3.88 -17.26
N GLY A 215 10.87 -3.88 -15.92
CA GLY A 215 12.10 -3.79 -15.13
C GLY A 215 13.05 -4.97 -15.33
N SER A 216 12.51 -6.15 -15.63
CA SER A 216 13.31 -7.35 -15.94
C SER A 216 13.53 -7.60 -17.43
N GLY A 217 12.96 -6.81 -18.34
CA GLY A 217 13.06 -7.01 -19.78
C GLY A 217 12.42 -8.35 -20.22
N ALA A 218 11.21 -8.65 -19.75
CA ALA A 218 10.46 -9.82 -20.14
C ALA A 218 10.10 -9.82 -21.64
N GLY A 219 9.96 -10.99 -22.23
CA GLY A 219 9.56 -11.16 -23.62
C GLY A 219 8.06 -10.91 -23.85
N ALA A 220 7.24 -11.17 -22.82
CA ALA A 220 5.81 -10.84 -22.80
C ALA A 220 5.34 -10.60 -21.37
N ILE A 221 4.26 -9.81 -21.23
CA ILE A 221 3.62 -9.51 -19.96
C ILE A 221 2.11 -9.70 -20.15
N LEU A 222 1.50 -10.58 -19.34
CA LEU A 222 0.07 -10.88 -19.39
C LEU A 222 -0.61 -10.27 -18.17
N ILE A 223 -1.49 -9.32 -18.40
CA ILE A 223 -2.18 -8.54 -17.37
C ILE A 223 -3.70 -8.58 -17.58
N PRO A 224 -4.51 -8.41 -16.53
CA PRO A 224 -5.99 -8.41 -16.68
C PRO A 224 -6.50 -7.30 -17.60
N GLU A 225 -5.86 -6.15 -17.61
CA GLU A 225 -6.27 -4.97 -18.38
C GLU A 225 -6.01 -5.09 -19.89
N SER A 226 -5.34 -6.16 -20.32
CA SER A 226 -5.00 -6.39 -21.72
C SER A 226 -5.50 -7.74 -22.21
N SER A 227 -6.34 -7.74 -23.24
CA SER A 227 -6.90 -8.93 -23.87
C SER A 227 -5.91 -9.62 -24.82
N ILE A 228 -4.63 -9.75 -24.46
CA ILE A 228 -3.69 -10.55 -25.25
C ILE A 228 -4.10 -12.03 -25.12
N ASP A 229 -4.67 -12.58 -26.18
CA ASP A 229 -5.04 -13.99 -26.23
C ASP A 229 -3.81 -14.91 -26.36
N VAL A 230 -4.02 -16.17 -26.03
CA VAL A 230 -2.98 -17.22 -26.11
C VAL A 230 -2.45 -17.37 -27.54
N GLU A 231 -3.27 -17.17 -28.56
CA GLU A 231 -2.86 -17.26 -29.99
C GLU A 231 -1.86 -16.16 -30.36
N THR A 232 -2.08 -14.94 -29.87
CA THR A 232 -1.15 -13.81 -30.06
C THR A 232 0.18 -14.05 -29.35
N LEU A 233 0.13 -14.59 -28.13
CA LEU A 233 1.33 -15.00 -27.40
C LEU A 233 2.12 -16.08 -28.18
N ILE A 234 1.44 -17.10 -28.69
CA ILE A 234 2.03 -18.17 -29.50
C ILE A 234 2.73 -17.61 -30.74
N LYS A 235 2.07 -16.76 -31.52
CA LYS A 235 2.66 -16.12 -32.70
C LYS A 235 3.91 -15.29 -32.33
N HIS A 236 3.89 -14.65 -31.18
CA HIS A 236 5.06 -13.92 -30.67
C HIS A 236 6.23 -14.86 -30.34
N LEU A 237 5.97 -15.98 -29.68
CA LEU A 237 6.97 -17.00 -29.35
C LEU A 237 7.57 -17.64 -30.62
N GLU A 238 6.75 -18.00 -31.62
CA GLU A 238 7.23 -18.54 -32.91
C GLU A 238 8.16 -17.55 -33.63
N LYS A 239 7.79 -16.27 -33.67
CA LYS A 239 8.62 -15.23 -34.28
C LYS A 239 9.94 -15.06 -33.56
N THR A 240 9.94 -15.20 -32.24
CA THR A 240 11.11 -15.06 -31.38
C THR A 240 12.03 -16.28 -31.57
N ALA A 241 11.47 -17.50 -31.65
CA ALA A 241 12.20 -18.73 -31.93
C ALA A 241 12.91 -18.70 -33.26
N LYS A 242 12.25 -18.21 -34.35
CA LYS A 242 12.86 -18.04 -35.68
C LYS A 242 14.07 -17.11 -35.70
N ARG A 243 14.20 -16.23 -34.68
CA ARG A 243 15.34 -15.30 -34.51
C ARG A 243 16.47 -15.88 -33.65
N GLN A 244 16.42 -17.18 -33.34
CA GLN A 244 17.38 -17.87 -32.45
C GLN A 244 17.49 -17.27 -31.05
N LYS A 245 16.49 -16.48 -30.60
CA LYS A 245 16.34 -16.13 -29.19
C LYS A 245 15.68 -17.30 -28.50
N LEU A 246 16.49 -18.21 -27.99
CA LEU A 246 16.04 -19.47 -27.40
C LEU A 246 15.48 -19.32 -25.98
N PHE A 247 15.72 -18.17 -25.34
CA PHE A 247 15.19 -17.84 -24.01
C PHE A 247 14.03 -16.87 -24.10
N SER A 248 12.92 -17.19 -23.43
CA SER A 248 11.80 -16.29 -23.26
C SER A 248 11.29 -16.33 -21.82
N LEU A 249 11.14 -15.17 -21.26
CA LEU A 249 10.57 -14.94 -19.94
C LEU A 249 9.21 -14.27 -20.11
N ILE A 250 8.18 -14.85 -19.53
CA ILE A 250 6.80 -14.33 -19.57
C ILE A 250 6.36 -14.05 -18.14
N ILE A 251 5.98 -12.82 -17.86
CA ILE A 251 5.39 -12.44 -16.58
C ILE A 251 3.87 -12.53 -16.70
N VAL A 252 3.24 -13.15 -15.71
CA VAL A 252 1.78 -13.36 -15.66
C VAL A 252 1.24 -12.77 -14.36
N ALA A 253 0.27 -11.87 -14.46
CA ALA A 253 -0.49 -11.42 -13.29
C ALA A 253 -1.44 -12.54 -12.83
N GLU A 254 -1.59 -12.75 -11.51
CA GLU A 254 -2.48 -13.79 -10.94
C GLU A 254 -3.94 -13.62 -11.36
N GLY A 255 -4.39 -12.37 -11.64
CA GLY A 255 -5.74 -12.05 -12.12
C GLY A 255 -5.93 -12.11 -13.64
N ASN A 256 -4.96 -12.63 -14.40
CA ASN A 256 -5.06 -12.70 -15.87
C ASN A 256 -6.24 -13.57 -16.33
N GLU A 257 -7.09 -13.04 -17.22
CA GLU A 257 -8.32 -13.69 -17.70
C GLU A 257 -8.06 -14.98 -18.48
N ASN A 258 -6.94 -15.09 -19.19
CA ASN A 258 -6.59 -16.30 -19.94
C ASN A 258 -6.18 -17.48 -19.03
N GLY A 259 -6.06 -17.23 -17.74
CA GLY A 259 -5.66 -18.19 -16.72
C GLY A 259 -4.28 -17.91 -16.12
N ASN A 260 -3.96 -18.68 -15.10
CA ASN A 260 -2.70 -18.55 -14.38
C ASN A 260 -1.53 -19.12 -15.20
N ALA A 261 -0.31 -18.88 -14.72
CA ALA A 261 0.93 -19.33 -15.38
C ALA A 261 0.97 -20.84 -15.65
N GLN A 262 0.39 -21.65 -14.75
CA GLN A 262 0.34 -23.10 -14.88
C GLN A 262 -0.52 -23.55 -16.06
N LYS A 263 -1.71 -22.95 -16.22
CA LYS A 263 -2.63 -23.24 -17.34
C LYS A 263 -1.98 -22.83 -18.66
N LEU A 264 -1.44 -21.62 -18.74
CA LEU A 264 -0.77 -21.12 -19.95
C LEU A 264 0.43 -21.99 -20.35
N ALA A 265 1.25 -22.41 -19.40
CA ALA A 265 2.38 -23.30 -19.64
C ALA A 265 1.92 -24.68 -20.19
N SER A 266 0.80 -25.22 -19.67
CA SER A 266 0.24 -26.47 -20.18
C SER A 266 -0.23 -26.35 -21.63
N GLU A 267 -0.97 -25.29 -21.96
CA GLU A 267 -1.46 -25.04 -23.33
C GLU A 267 -0.31 -24.88 -24.33
N ILE A 268 0.77 -24.19 -23.92
CA ILE A 268 1.99 -24.05 -24.76
C ILE A 268 2.67 -25.41 -24.97
N ARG A 269 2.80 -26.22 -23.92
CA ARG A 269 3.42 -27.55 -24.01
C ARG A 269 2.67 -28.46 -24.98
N ASP A 270 1.34 -28.44 -24.93
CA ASP A 270 0.50 -29.28 -25.80
C ASP A 270 0.61 -28.89 -27.27
N ARG A 271 0.82 -27.60 -27.59
CA ARG A 271 0.95 -27.09 -28.96
C ARG A 271 2.38 -27.12 -29.50
N PHE A 272 3.36 -27.02 -28.61
CA PHE A 272 4.80 -26.96 -28.94
C PHE A 272 5.59 -27.96 -28.08
N PRO A 273 5.59 -29.25 -28.45
CA PRO A 273 6.27 -30.30 -27.67
C PRO A 273 7.78 -30.05 -27.48
N ASP A 274 8.41 -29.29 -28.37
CA ASP A 274 9.83 -28.94 -28.29
C ASP A 274 10.13 -27.87 -27.21
N TYR A 275 9.10 -27.18 -26.73
CA TYR A 275 9.25 -26.27 -25.61
C TYR A 275 8.95 -27.01 -24.30
N ASP A 276 9.84 -26.88 -23.34
CA ASP A 276 9.65 -27.38 -21.98
C ASP A 276 9.41 -26.17 -21.03
N PRO A 277 8.15 -25.62 -21.02
CA PRO A 277 7.88 -24.43 -20.23
C PRO A 277 7.99 -24.74 -18.74
N LYS A 278 8.69 -23.88 -18.02
CA LYS A 278 8.81 -23.92 -16.57
C LYS A 278 7.94 -22.84 -15.94
N VAL A 279 7.37 -23.13 -14.79
CA VAL A 279 6.50 -22.20 -14.06
C VAL A 279 7.11 -21.90 -12.70
N THR A 280 7.12 -20.63 -12.35
CA THR A 280 7.44 -20.16 -11.00
C THR A 280 6.33 -19.23 -10.53
N ILE A 281 5.76 -19.52 -9.36
CA ILE A 281 4.77 -18.66 -8.71
C ILE A 281 5.47 -18.00 -7.53
N ILE A 282 5.64 -16.67 -7.59
CA ILE A 282 6.35 -15.92 -6.54
C ILE A 282 5.45 -15.80 -5.30
N GLY A 283 4.17 -15.50 -5.51
CA GLY A 283 3.16 -15.49 -4.46
C GLY A 283 3.54 -14.63 -3.25
N HIS A 284 3.30 -15.15 -2.06
CA HIS A 284 3.44 -14.40 -0.79
C HIS A 284 4.86 -13.94 -0.44
N LEU A 285 5.89 -14.34 -1.14
CA LEU A 285 7.23 -13.74 -1.01
C LEU A 285 7.18 -12.22 -1.26
N GLN A 286 6.27 -11.76 -2.12
CA GLN A 286 6.08 -10.35 -2.45
C GLN A 286 5.46 -9.51 -1.32
N ARG A 287 4.83 -10.16 -0.32
CA ARG A 287 4.27 -9.48 0.86
C ARG A 287 5.25 -9.35 2.00
N GLY A 288 6.37 -10.07 1.95
CA GLY A 288 7.35 -10.13 3.02
C GLY A 288 8.59 -9.30 2.77
N GLY A 289 9.51 -9.38 3.71
CA GLY A 289 10.82 -8.75 3.62
C GLY A 289 10.88 -7.32 4.14
N ALA A 290 12.10 -6.78 4.15
CA ALA A 290 12.34 -5.40 4.56
C ALA A 290 11.83 -4.43 3.48
N PRO A 291 11.07 -3.39 3.85
CA PRO A 291 10.58 -2.42 2.88
C PRO A 291 11.74 -1.71 2.16
N SER A 292 11.55 -1.43 0.89
CA SER A 292 12.47 -0.66 0.06
C SER A 292 12.68 0.75 0.63
N ALA A 293 13.67 1.46 0.12
CA ALA A 293 13.90 2.86 0.49
C ALA A 293 12.69 3.74 0.14
N LEU A 294 12.05 3.48 -1.02
CA LEU A 294 10.88 4.24 -1.48
C LEU A 294 9.70 3.99 -0.55
N ASP A 295 9.37 2.73 -0.24
CA ASP A 295 8.26 2.40 0.66
C ASP A 295 8.44 2.99 2.06
N ARG A 296 9.66 2.99 2.61
CA ARG A 296 9.94 3.64 3.92
C ARG A 296 9.73 5.14 3.87
N LEU A 297 10.16 5.80 2.80
CA LEU A 297 10.03 7.23 2.62
C LEU A 297 8.56 7.64 2.46
N ILE A 298 7.83 6.96 1.56
CA ILE A 298 6.40 7.23 1.31
C ILE A 298 5.59 6.97 2.58
N ALA A 299 5.78 5.82 3.23
CA ALA A 299 5.09 5.47 4.47
C ALA A 299 5.33 6.51 5.58
N SER A 300 6.56 7.01 5.71
CA SER A 300 6.88 8.05 6.70
C SER A 300 6.18 9.37 6.38
N ARG A 301 6.17 9.79 5.12
CA ARG A 301 5.48 11.02 4.67
C ARG A 301 3.97 10.91 4.81
N MET A 302 3.37 9.77 4.45
CA MET A 302 1.94 9.53 4.58
C MET A 302 1.51 9.48 6.05
N GLY A 303 2.27 8.83 6.92
CA GLY A 303 2.00 8.79 8.36
C GLY A 303 2.06 10.18 9.00
N PHE A 304 3.03 11.01 8.61
CA PHE A 304 3.12 12.40 9.04
C PHE A 304 1.87 13.19 8.59
N LYS A 305 1.54 13.14 7.28
CA LYS A 305 0.40 13.90 6.73
C LYS A 305 -0.96 13.42 7.26
N ALA A 306 -1.09 12.13 7.60
CA ALA A 306 -2.33 11.60 8.18
C ALA A 306 -2.62 12.21 9.56
N VAL A 307 -1.60 12.38 10.40
CA VAL A 307 -1.75 13.05 11.70
C VAL A 307 -2.09 14.53 11.53
N GLU A 308 -1.37 15.24 10.63
CA GLU A 308 -1.71 16.64 10.34
C GLU A 308 -3.15 16.78 9.84
N ALA A 309 -3.60 15.90 8.93
CA ALA A 309 -4.95 15.93 8.41
C ALA A 309 -6.02 15.78 9.50
N ILE A 310 -5.79 14.91 10.50
CA ILE A 310 -6.68 14.80 11.68
C ILE A 310 -6.69 16.10 12.48
N ILE A 311 -5.52 16.69 12.77
CA ILE A 311 -5.42 17.95 13.51
C ILE A 311 -6.08 19.12 12.76
N GLU A 312 -5.97 19.12 11.43
CA GLU A 312 -6.63 20.09 10.54
C GLU A 312 -8.16 19.89 10.46
N GLY A 313 -8.70 18.81 11.05
CA GLY A 313 -10.15 18.50 11.08
C GLY A 313 -10.64 17.78 9.81
N HIS A 314 -9.75 17.20 9.03
CA HIS A 314 -10.13 16.35 7.90
C HIS A 314 -10.60 14.97 8.37
N THR A 315 -11.52 14.39 7.61
CA THR A 315 -12.03 13.03 7.82
C THR A 315 -12.41 12.37 6.49
N ASN A 316 -12.57 11.04 6.49
CA ASN A 316 -12.97 10.25 5.31
C ASN A 316 -12.09 10.49 4.06
N LYS A 317 -10.80 10.66 4.30
CA LYS A 317 -9.84 10.89 3.23
C LYS A 317 -8.65 9.95 3.37
N MET A 318 -8.16 9.50 2.23
CA MET A 318 -6.89 8.78 2.09
C MET A 318 -5.76 9.80 1.85
N VAL A 319 -4.62 9.58 2.46
CA VAL A 319 -3.39 10.31 2.12
C VAL A 319 -2.75 9.64 0.90
N GLY A 320 -2.88 10.24 -0.26
CA GLY A 320 -2.22 9.79 -1.49
C GLY A 320 -0.97 10.60 -1.81
N ILE A 321 -0.16 10.10 -2.73
CA ILE A 321 0.97 10.81 -3.33
C ILE A 321 0.72 10.98 -4.83
N GLN A 322 0.77 12.22 -5.33
CA GLN A 322 0.63 12.53 -6.75
C GLN A 322 1.73 13.52 -7.15
N ASN A 323 2.51 13.18 -8.17
CA ASN A 323 3.65 14.00 -8.63
C ASN A 323 4.56 14.42 -7.46
N ASN A 324 4.89 13.46 -6.58
CA ASN A 324 5.71 13.65 -5.37
C ASN A 324 5.11 14.60 -4.30
N GLN A 325 3.83 14.95 -4.38
CA GLN A 325 3.11 15.78 -3.40
C GLN A 325 2.08 14.95 -2.64
N MET A 326 1.97 15.16 -1.32
CA MET A 326 0.90 14.54 -0.52
C MET A 326 -0.44 15.22 -0.83
N LYS A 327 -1.47 14.41 -1.10
CA LYS A 327 -2.83 14.83 -1.39
C LYS A 327 -3.80 14.12 -0.45
N LEU A 328 -4.93 14.76 -0.15
CA LEU A 328 -6.03 14.15 0.57
C LEU A 328 -7.13 13.81 -0.42
N ILE A 329 -7.37 12.52 -0.61
CA ILE A 329 -8.32 11.96 -1.56
C ILE A 329 -9.55 11.47 -0.78
N PRO A 330 -10.78 11.87 -1.12
CA PRO A 330 -11.97 11.32 -0.49
C PRO A 330 -12.00 9.79 -0.60
N PHE A 331 -12.44 9.09 0.45
CA PHE A 331 -12.57 7.63 0.41
C PHE A 331 -13.45 7.14 -0.73
N GLU A 332 -14.53 7.88 -1.02
CA GLU A 332 -15.42 7.57 -2.13
C GLU A 332 -14.70 7.53 -3.47
N ASP A 333 -13.82 8.51 -3.72
CA ASP A 333 -13.02 8.54 -4.95
C ASP A 333 -11.97 7.42 -4.96
N ALA A 334 -11.27 7.20 -3.83
CA ALA A 334 -10.24 6.18 -3.72
C ALA A 334 -10.76 4.75 -3.94
N ILE A 335 -12.02 4.48 -3.56
CA ILE A 335 -12.65 3.15 -3.64
C ILE A 335 -13.35 2.94 -4.99
N ASN A 336 -14.12 3.92 -5.47
CA ASN A 336 -15.04 3.74 -6.60
C ASN A 336 -14.42 4.02 -7.98
N LYS A 337 -13.23 4.62 -8.04
CA LYS A 337 -12.55 4.95 -9.30
C LYS A 337 -11.33 4.06 -9.57
N SER A 338 -11.09 3.09 -8.72
CA SER A 338 -9.98 2.11 -8.83
C SER A 338 -10.25 1.06 -9.90
#